data_dca6f2fe8a7da77de9dd81379bcc70a6
#
_entry.id   dca6f2fe8a7da77de9dd81379bcc70a6
#
_cell.length_a   1.000
_cell.length_b   1.000
_cell.length_c   1.000
_cell.angle_alpha   90.00
_cell.angle_beta   90.00
_cell.angle_gamma   90.00
#
_symmetry.space_group_name_H-M   'P 1'
#
loop_
_entity.id
_entity.type
_entity.pdbx_description
1 polymer ?
#
loop_
_entity_poly.entity_id
_entity_poly.type
_entity_poly.pdbx_seq_one_letter_code
_entity_poly.pdbx_strand_id
1 'polypeptide(L)'
;MQGIQHPSLSFEFHKAADAGLTIIIPFVDRVSSIVLLKEQTMDIPPQGVITKDNVTITIDTVVFYKITDPAKAVYEIQSLKKGIEYLAITTIRDIVGKMDLDETFGARDSINYQLRAILDEATDKWGCKINRVEIKDINPPSDIREAMEKQMNAERNKRALILEAEAQKQSDITVAEGKKEAAILEAEAESEAKIRRAQGEAKAIKEVAEAKAKEIEMVYGAMKASKPDEKLVQLKSLEALKEVAKGDANKVFIPFDATSALSSLGAVKEILKNDDKK
;
A
#
# COMPACT_ATOMS: atom_id res chain seq x y z
N MET A 1 -41.67 7.13 -61.71
CA MET A 1 -41.36 6.60 -63.01
C MET A 1 -41.29 5.13 -62.88
N GLN A 2 -42.15 4.49 -63.53
CA GLN A 2 -42.44 3.09 -63.81
C GLN A 2 -41.61 2.06 -63.06
N GLY A 3 -42.15 1.58 -61.93
CA GLY A 3 -41.78 0.34 -61.33
C GLY A 3 -42.22 -0.80 -62.26
N ILE A 4 -41.27 -1.53 -62.76
CA ILE A 4 -41.48 -2.83 -63.40
C ILE A 4 -41.90 -3.76 -62.25
N GLN A 5 -43.21 -4.00 -62.14
CA GLN A 5 -43.73 -5.10 -61.34
C GLN A 5 -43.39 -6.38 -62.09
N HIS A 6 -42.34 -7.07 -61.63
CA HIS A 6 -42.16 -8.44 -62.00
C HIS A 6 -43.24 -9.28 -61.31
N PRO A 7 -43.91 -10.21 -62.05
CA PRO A 7 -44.88 -11.08 -61.42
C PRO A 7 -44.21 -11.83 -60.32
N SER A 8 -44.84 -11.81 -59.15
CA SER A 8 -44.40 -12.50 -57.94
C SER A 8 -44.41 -14.02 -58.20
N LEU A 9 -43.32 -14.53 -58.71
CA LEU A 9 -42.93 -15.90 -58.46
C LEU A 9 -42.60 -15.97 -56.99
N SER A 10 -43.46 -16.60 -56.22
CA SER A 10 -43.26 -16.92 -54.82
C SER A 10 -42.08 -17.89 -54.75
N PHE A 11 -40.86 -17.36 -54.55
CA PHE A 11 -39.68 -18.20 -54.31
C PHE A 11 -39.82 -18.75 -52.89
N GLU A 12 -40.20 -20.00 -52.80
CA GLU A 12 -40.27 -20.72 -51.56
C GLU A 12 -38.82 -21.10 -51.14
N PHE A 13 -38.48 -20.89 -49.86
CA PHE A 13 -37.19 -21.29 -49.35
C PHE A 13 -37.03 -22.80 -49.42
N HIS A 14 -36.10 -23.28 -50.21
CA HIS A 14 -35.87 -24.71 -50.38
C HIS A 14 -34.86 -25.26 -49.41
N LYS A 15 -33.67 -24.71 -49.31
CA LYS A 15 -32.58 -25.18 -48.42
C LYS A 15 -31.51 -24.15 -48.19
N ALA A 16 -30.97 -24.08 -46.97
CA ALA A 16 -29.67 -23.46 -46.69
C ALA A 16 -28.57 -24.47 -47.06
N ALA A 17 -27.65 -24.08 -47.92
CA ALA A 17 -26.51 -24.91 -48.27
C ALA A 17 -25.37 -24.61 -47.28
N ASP A 18 -24.94 -25.62 -46.54
CA ASP A 18 -23.76 -25.56 -45.68
C ASP A 18 -22.47 -25.69 -46.51
N ALA A 19 -21.32 -25.57 -45.83
CA ALA A 19 -20.03 -25.76 -46.48
C ALA A 19 -19.90 -27.18 -47.07
N GLY A 20 -19.82 -27.28 -48.40
CA GLY A 20 -19.72 -28.55 -49.12
C GLY A 20 -20.19 -28.45 -50.56
N LEU A 21 -20.25 -29.59 -51.23
CA LEU A 21 -20.76 -29.69 -52.60
C LEU A 21 -22.30 -29.81 -52.53
N THR A 22 -22.99 -28.81 -53.04
CA THR A 22 -24.47 -28.83 -53.18
C THR A 22 -24.83 -28.80 -54.65
N ILE A 23 -25.64 -29.76 -55.08
CA ILE A 23 -26.15 -29.85 -56.46
C ILE A 23 -27.37 -28.93 -56.59
N ILE A 24 -27.32 -28.01 -57.52
CA ILE A 24 -28.39 -27.06 -57.84
C ILE A 24 -29.00 -27.45 -59.19
N ILE A 25 -30.32 -27.48 -59.28
CA ILE A 25 -31.03 -27.76 -60.52
C ILE A 25 -31.17 -26.43 -61.30
N PRO A 26 -30.42 -26.24 -62.41
CA PRO A 26 -30.54 -25.00 -63.16
C PRO A 26 -31.97 -24.84 -63.69
N PHE A 27 -32.48 -23.63 -63.75
CA PHE A 27 -33.85 -23.17 -64.03
C PHE A 27 -34.88 -23.31 -62.93
N VAL A 28 -34.70 -24.19 -61.95
CA VAL A 28 -35.61 -24.34 -60.75
C VAL A 28 -35.03 -23.66 -59.54
N ASP A 29 -33.77 -23.93 -59.24
CA ASP A 29 -33.10 -23.40 -58.06
C ASP A 29 -32.26 -22.17 -58.39
N ARG A 30 -32.30 -21.16 -57.52
CA ARG A 30 -31.49 -19.96 -57.64
C ARG A 30 -30.83 -19.66 -56.29
N VAL A 31 -29.54 -19.33 -56.30
CA VAL A 31 -28.85 -18.81 -55.11
C VAL A 31 -29.37 -17.39 -54.79
N SER A 32 -30.07 -17.21 -53.70
CA SER A 32 -30.64 -15.93 -53.29
C SER A 32 -29.58 -14.98 -52.71
N SER A 33 -28.79 -15.44 -51.80
CA SER A 33 -27.70 -14.67 -51.21
C SER A 33 -26.65 -15.56 -50.55
N ILE A 34 -25.45 -15.02 -50.38
CA ILE A 34 -24.35 -15.64 -49.62
C ILE A 34 -24.22 -14.92 -48.28
N VAL A 35 -24.41 -15.65 -47.21
CA VAL A 35 -24.37 -15.12 -45.83
C VAL A 35 -23.09 -15.56 -45.14
N LEU A 36 -22.36 -14.63 -44.57
CA LEU A 36 -21.16 -14.92 -43.75
C LEU A 36 -21.59 -15.24 -42.34
N LEU A 37 -21.27 -16.44 -41.84
CA LEU A 37 -21.56 -16.90 -40.49
C LEU A 37 -20.51 -16.49 -39.46
N LYS A 38 -19.42 -15.83 -39.91
CA LYS A 38 -18.40 -15.27 -39.01
C LYS A 38 -18.96 -14.02 -38.33
N GLU A 39 -18.37 -13.70 -37.17
CA GLU A 39 -18.64 -12.44 -36.55
C GLU A 39 -18.32 -11.26 -37.47
N GLN A 40 -19.23 -10.34 -37.55
CA GLN A 40 -19.14 -9.15 -38.38
C GLN A 40 -19.24 -7.92 -37.49
N THR A 41 -18.54 -6.86 -37.89
CA THR A 41 -18.61 -5.55 -37.26
C THR A 41 -19.39 -4.59 -38.14
N MET A 42 -20.17 -3.74 -37.52
CA MET A 42 -20.90 -2.69 -38.19
C MET A 42 -20.71 -1.38 -37.44
N ASP A 43 -20.13 -0.40 -38.14
CA ASP A 43 -20.06 0.98 -37.59
C ASP A 43 -21.41 1.65 -37.82
N ILE A 44 -21.94 2.22 -36.76
CA ILE A 44 -23.13 3.09 -36.78
C ILE A 44 -22.62 4.52 -36.91
N PRO A 45 -23.08 5.26 -37.91
CA PRO A 45 -22.62 6.63 -38.13
C PRO A 45 -22.97 7.51 -36.90
N PRO A 46 -22.19 8.59 -36.65
CA PRO A 46 -22.40 9.50 -35.56
C PRO A 46 -23.83 10.03 -35.53
N GLN A 47 -24.50 9.92 -34.40
CA GLN A 47 -25.88 10.35 -34.19
C GLN A 47 -25.97 11.45 -33.14
N GLY A 48 -26.68 12.51 -33.50
CA GLY A 48 -27.06 13.57 -32.54
C GLY A 48 -28.17 13.08 -31.60
N VAL A 49 -27.92 13.14 -30.32
CA VAL A 49 -28.85 12.76 -29.25
C VAL A 49 -28.90 13.89 -28.22
N ILE A 50 -30.09 14.13 -27.67
CA ILE A 50 -30.30 15.14 -26.63
C ILE A 50 -30.38 14.40 -25.30
N THR A 51 -29.54 14.76 -24.35
CA THR A 51 -29.54 14.24 -22.99
C THR A 51 -30.65 14.81 -22.16
N LYS A 52 -30.91 14.27 -20.98
CA LYS A 52 -31.97 14.74 -20.07
C LYS A 52 -31.77 16.20 -19.60
N ASP A 53 -30.52 16.63 -19.45
CA ASP A 53 -30.12 18.02 -19.14
C ASP A 53 -30.10 18.94 -20.36
N ASN A 54 -30.73 18.52 -21.48
CA ASN A 54 -30.93 19.27 -22.71
C ASN A 54 -29.62 19.65 -23.45
N VAL A 55 -28.60 18.85 -23.34
CA VAL A 55 -27.36 18.98 -24.12
C VAL A 55 -27.40 18.09 -25.34
N THR A 56 -27.13 18.64 -26.52
CA THR A 56 -27.01 17.85 -27.75
C THR A 56 -25.62 17.26 -27.86
N ILE A 57 -25.50 15.93 -27.83
CA ILE A 57 -24.23 15.20 -27.97
C ILE A 57 -24.25 14.35 -29.24
N THR A 58 -23.07 14.07 -29.77
CA THR A 58 -22.89 13.14 -30.89
C THR A 58 -22.25 11.87 -30.39
N ILE A 59 -22.89 10.73 -30.70
CA ILE A 59 -22.44 9.41 -30.24
C ILE A 59 -22.14 8.51 -31.45
N ASP A 60 -20.97 7.91 -31.44
CA ASP A 60 -20.52 6.90 -32.39
C ASP A 60 -20.54 5.52 -31.72
N THR A 61 -21.03 4.51 -32.46
CA THR A 61 -21.20 3.16 -31.90
C THR A 61 -20.77 2.09 -32.88
N VAL A 62 -20.22 1.01 -32.36
CA VAL A 62 -19.89 -0.21 -33.12
C VAL A 62 -20.68 -1.37 -32.58
N VAL A 63 -21.28 -2.14 -33.47
CA VAL A 63 -22.01 -3.36 -33.14
C VAL A 63 -21.27 -4.56 -33.70
N PHE A 64 -21.02 -5.54 -32.85
CA PHE A 64 -20.48 -6.85 -33.18
C PHE A 64 -21.60 -7.87 -33.20
N TYR A 65 -21.88 -8.45 -34.36
CA TYR A 65 -22.97 -9.38 -34.53
C TYR A 65 -22.56 -10.62 -35.31
N LYS A 66 -23.26 -11.70 -35.10
CA LYS A 66 -23.08 -12.96 -35.79
C LYS A 66 -24.43 -13.50 -36.28
N ILE A 67 -24.49 -13.95 -37.53
CA ILE A 67 -25.68 -14.59 -38.05
C ILE A 67 -25.70 -16.03 -37.58
N THR A 68 -26.75 -16.43 -36.90
CA THR A 68 -26.99 -17.77 -36.36
C THR A 68 -27.90 -18.60 -37.28
N ASP A 69 -28.90 -17.94 -37.89
CA ASP A 69 -29.83 -18.56 -38.83
C ASP A 69 -29.83 -17.78 -40.15
N PRO A 70 -29.14 -18.28 -41.20
CA PRO A 70 -29.09 -17.62 -42.51
C PRO A 70 -30.44 -17.44 -43.17
N ALA A 71 -31.37 -18.41 -43.00
CA ALA A 71 -32.69 -18.34 -43.61
C ALA A 71 -33.49 -17.17 -43.05
N LYS A 72 -33.55 -17.04 -41.73
CA LYS A 72 -34.22 -15.90 -41.09
C LYS A 72 -33.57 -14.56 -41.42
N ALA A 73 -32.24 -14.51 -41.49
CA ALA A 73 -31.52 -13.30 -41.82
C ALA A 73 -31.80 -12.76 -43.22
N VAL A 74 -32.20 -13.62 -44.18
CA VAL A 74 -32.49 -13.24 -45.53
C VAL A 74 -33.97 -13.04 -45.82
N TYR A 75 -34.85 -13.82 -45.18
CA TYR A 75 -36.29 -13.82 -45.48
C TYR A 75 -37.15 -13.01 -44.51
N GLU A 76 -36.74 -12.90 -43.24
CA GLU A 76 -37.52 -12.17 -42.25
C GLU A 76 -37.33 -10.66 -42.28
N ILE A 77 -36.22 -10.19 -42.87
CA ILE A 77 -35.92 -8.77 -42.95
C ILE A 77 -35.30 -8.41 -44.34
N GLN A 78 -35.74 -7.31 -44.94
CA GLN A 78 -35.22 -6.85 -46.22
C GLN A 78 -33.73 -6.52 -46.16
N SER A 79 -33.24 -5.94 -45.09
CA SER A 79 -31.82 -5.61 -44.86
C SER A 79 -31.48 -5.69 -43.39
N LEU A 80 -30.82 -6.76 -42.98
CA LEU A 80 -30.39 -6.99 -41.63
C LEU A 80 -29.53 -5.84 -41.07
N LYS A 81 -28.56 -5.37 -41.90
CA LYS A 81 -27.69 -4.25 -41.50
C LYS A 81 -28.46 -2.99 -41.18
N LYS A 82 -29.36 -2.55 -42.05
CA LYS A 82 -30.19 -1.36 -41.82
C LYS A 82 -31.13 -1.54 -40.64
N GLY A 83 -31.68 -2.74 -40.48
CA GLY A 83 -32.55 -3.04 -39.33
C GLY A 83 -31.82 -2.88 -38.00
N ILE A 84 -30.61 -3.44 -37.89
CA ILE A 84 -29.77 -3.32 -36.71
C ILE A 84 -29.37 -1.84 -36.50
N GLU A 85 -28.97 -1.14 -37.56
CA GLU A 85 -28.58 0.26 -37.53
C GLU A 85 -29.71 1.15 -36.93
N TYR A 86 -30.91 1.09 -37.54
CA TYR A 86 -32.05 1.89 -37.06
C TYR A 86 -32.49 1.54 -35.67
N LEU A 87 -32.45 0.27 -35.31
CA LEU A 87 -32.78 -0.18 -33.95
C LEU A 87 -31.74 0.35 -32.96
N ALA A 88 -30.47 0.28 -33.28
CA ALA A 88 -29.40 0.80 -32.43
C ALA A 88 -29.54 2.32 -32.23
N ILE A 89 -29.76 3.09 -33.33
CA ILE A 89 -29.94 4.54 -33.26
C ILE A 89 -31.12 4.91 -32.35
N THR A 90 -32.25 4.22 -32.48
CA THR A 90 -33.43 4.51 -31.68
C THR A 90 -33.25 4.14 -30.21
N THR A 91 -32.58 3.02 -29.95
CA THR A 91 -32.29 2.56 -28.60
C THR A 91 -31.26 3.44 -27.89
N ILE A 92 -30.20 3.87 -28.59
CA ILE A 92 -29.22 4.82 -28.07
C ILE A 92 -29.93 6.13 -27.66
N ARG A 93 -30.80 6.64 -28.53
CA ARG A 93 -31.56 7.86 -28.24
C ARG A 93 -32.47 7.71 -27.01
N ASP A 94 -33.10 6.56 -26.84
CA ASP A 94 -33.97 6.29 -25.69
C ASP A 94 -33.17 6.17 -24.38
N ILE A 95 -32.05 5.48 -24.38
CA ILE A 95 -31.22 5.28 -23.21
C ILE A 95 -30.56 6.61 -22.80
N VAL A 96 -29.89 7.28 -23.71
CA VAL A 96 -29.14 8.52 -23.45
C VAL A 96 -30.07 9.68 -23.12
N GLY A 97 -31.26 9.74 -23.74
CA GLY A 97 -32.26 10.75 -23.44
C GLY A 97 -32.83 10.73 -22.02
N LYS A 98 -32.58 9.63 -21.28
CA LYS A 98 -32.96 9.48 -19.87
C LYS A 98 -31.82 9.76 -18.89
N MET A 99 -30.61 9.97 -19.39
CA MET A 99 -29.38 10.19 -18.60
C MET A 99 -28.90 11.62 -18.70
N ASP A 100 -28.28 12.11 -17.65
CA ASP A 100 -27.56 13.38 -17.66
C ASP A 100 -26.22 13.23 -18.38
N LEU A 101 -25.65 14.34 -18.87
CA LEU A 101 -24.41 14.30 -19.65
C LEU A 101 -23.24 13.63 -18.87
N ASP A 102 -23.08 14.01 -17.61
CA ASP A 102 -22.01 13.45 -16.76
C ASP A 102 -22.19 11.94 -16.54
N GLU A 103 -23.44 11.47 -16.36
CA GLU A 103 -23.75 10.05 -16.26
C GLU A 103 -23.41 9.30 -17.55
N THR A 104 -23.68 9.91 -18.71
CA THR A 104 -23.40 9.28 -20.01
C THR A 104 -21.91 9.00 -20.21
N PHE A 105 -21.03 9.85 -19.69
CA PHE A 105 -19.58 9.61 -19.70
C PHE A 105 -19.15 8.53 -18.72
N GLY A 106 -19.74 8.50 -17.53
CA GLY A 106 -19.38 7.56 -16.46
C GLY A 106 -19.99 6.17 -16.61
N ALA A 107 -21.14 6.06 -17.27
CA ALA A 107 -21.94 4.82 -17.36
C ALA A 107 -21.82 4.09 -18.69
N ARG A 108 -20.75 4.29 -19.45
CA ARG A 108 -20.56 3.65 -20.79
C ARG A 108 -20.81 2.14 -20.77
N ASP A 109 -20.28 1.44 -19.78
CA ASP A 109 -20.46 -0.01 -19.66
C ASP A 109 -21.93 -0.40 -19.44
N SER A 110 -22.66 0.39 -18.66
CA SER A 110 -24.10 0.18 -18.43
C SER A 110 -24.90 0.41 -19.71
N ILE A 111 -24.57 1.45 -20.47
CA ILE A 111 -25.19 1.76 -21.75
C ILE A 111 -24.92 0.63 -22.74
N ASN A 112 -23.67 0.20 -22.90
CA ASN A 112 -23.28 -0.90 -23.75
C ASN A 112 -24.04 -2.20 -23.42
N TYR A 113 -24.18 -2.52 -22.15
CA TYR A 113 -24.94 -3.68 -21.70
C TYR A 113 -26.43 -3.58 -22.02
N GLN A 114 -27.06 -2.44 -21.75
CA GLN A 114 -28.49 -2.22 -22.07
C GLN A 114 -28.73 -2.25 -23.57
N LEU A 115 -27.89 -1.58 -24.36
CA LEU A 115 -27.93 -1.62 -25.82
C LEU A 115 -27.86 -3.05 -26.34
N ARG A 116 -26.86 -3.82 -25.87
CA ARG A 116 -26.69 -5.20 -26.25
C ARG A 116 -27.94 -6.03 -25.95
N ALA A 117 -28.49 -5.91 -24.76
CA ALA A 117 -29.64 -6.70 -24.33
C ALA A 117 -30.89 -6.44 -25.20
N ILE A 118 -31.19 -5.16 -25.46
CA ILE A 118 -32.34 -4.76 -26.28
C ILE A 118 -32.14 -5.16 -27.75
N LEU A 119 -30.92 -4.94 -28.27
CA LEU A 119 -30.62 -5.31 -29.65
C LEU A 119 -30.67 -6.82 -29.87
N ASP A 120 -30.09 -7.60 -28.95
CA ASP A 120 -30.05 -9.08 -29.03
C ASP A 120 -31.48 -9.66 -29.01
N GLU A 121 -32.34 -9.21 -28.12
CA GLU A 121 -33.76 -9.61 -28.06
C GLU A 121 -34.52 -9.29 -29.36
N ALA A 122 -34.31 -8.10 -29.91
CA ALA A 122 -34.99 -7.70 -31.13
C ALA A 122 -34.48 -8.41 -32.38
N THR A 123 -33.17 -8.71 -32.46
CA THR A 123 -32.53 -9.33 -33.61
C THR A 123 -32.62 -10.86 -33.63
N ASP A 124 -32.98 -11.49 -32.53
CA ASP A 124 -33.18 -12.93 -32.45
C ASP A 124 -34.22 -13.45 -33.45
N LYS A 125 -35.27 -12.67 -33.67
CA LYS A 125 -36.30 -12.94 -34.69
C LYS A 125 -35.72 -13.00 -36.11
N TRP A 126 -34.66 -12.27 -36.38
CA TRP A 126 -33.96 -12.23 -37.65
C TRP A 126 -32.80 -13.23 -37.74
N GLY A 127 -32.69 -14.15 -36.77
CA GLY A 127 -31.62 -15.15 -36.76
C GLY A 127 -30.22 -14.51 -36.61
N CYS A 128 -30.14 -13.38 -35.94
CA CYS A 128 -28.89 -12.66 -35.69
C CYS A 128 -28.66 -12.51 -34.21
N LYS A 129 -27.46 -12.77 -33.72
CA LYS A 129 -27.04 -12.62 -32.36
C LYS A 129 -26.11 -11.43 -32.20
N ILE A 130 -26.39 -10.55 -31.27
CA ILE A 130 -25.51 -9.45 -30.93
C ILE A 130 -24.54 -9.89 -29.82
N ASN A 131 -23.27 -9.98 -30.16
CA ASN A 131 -22.25 -10.39 -29.23
C ASN A 131 -21.84 -9.24 -28.30
N ARG A 132 -21.60 -8.06 -28.90
CA ARG A 132 -21.13 -6.88 -28.18
C ARG A 132 -21.55 -5.60 -28.89
N VAL A 133 -21.81 -4.57 -28.08
CA VAL A 133 -22.04 -3.21 -28.56
C VAL A 133 -21.09 -2.30 -27.80
N GLU A 134 -20.43 -1.40 -28.50
CA GLU A 134 -19.49 -0.46 -27.90
C GLU A 134 -19.68 0.95 -28.41
N ILE A 135 -19.73 1.89 -27.48
CA ILE A 135 -19.68 3.32 -27.79
C ILE A 135 -18.23 3.68 -28.08
N LYS A 136 -17.94 4.17 -29.28
CA LYS A 136 -16.60 4.65 -29.67
C LYS A 136 -16.30 5.99 -29.03
N ASP A 137 -17.14 6.97 -29.31
CA ASP A 137 -16.97 8.35 -28.88
C ASP A 137 -18.28 9.00 -28.47
N ILE A 138 -18.19 9.90 -27.49
CA ILE A 138 -19.26 10.78 -27.05
C ILE A 138 -18.73 12.20 -27.14
N ASN A 139 -19.22 12.97 -28.09
CA ASN A 139 -18.73 14.29 -28.40
C ASN A 139 -19.79 15.36 -28.06
N PRO A 140 -19.61 16.09 -26.94
CA PRO A 140 -20.44 17.25 -26.64
C PRO A 140 -20.02 18.47 -27.49
N PRO A 141 -20.84 19.52 -27.57
CA PRO A 141 -20.46 20.78 -28.17
C PRO A 141 -19.19 21.37 -27.53
N SER A 142 -18.45 22.18 -28.29
CA SER A 142 -17.15 22.75 -27.86
C SER A 142 -17.25 23.51 -26.55
N ASP A 143 -18.30 24.35 -26.41
CA ASP A 143 -18.51 25.22 -25.26
C ASP A 143 -18.73 24.44 -23.97
N ILE A 144 -19.52 23.36 -24.05
CA ILE A 144 -19.74 22.44 -22.92
C ILE A 144 -18.47 21.70 -22.58
N ARG A 145 -17.71 21.23 -23.59
CA ARG A 145 -16.43 20.55 -23.36
C ARG A 145 -15.44 21.42 -22.62
N GLU A 146 -15.27 22.68 -23.03
CA GLU A 146 -14.39 23.62 -22.32
C GLU A 146 -14.83 23.87 -20.87
N ALA A 147 -16.15 24.03 -20.65
CA ALA A 147 -16.69 24.20 -19.30
C ALA A 147 -16.40 22.98 -18.41
N MET A 148 -16.65 21.77 -18.93
CA MET A 148 -16.37 20.51 -18.24
C MET A 148 -14.88 20.34 -17.96
N GLU A 149 -13.98 20.64 -18.91
CA GLU A 149 -12.54 20.58 -18.70
C GLU A 149 -12.09 21.50 -17.57
N LYS A 150 -12.60 22.74 -17.53
CA LYS A 150 -12.31 23.69 -16.45
C LYS A 150 -12.82 23.19 -15.10
N GLN A 151 -14.04 22.67 -15.06
CA GLN A 151 -14.65 22.13 -13.85
C GLN A 151 -13.86 20.90 -13.35
N MET A 152 -13.56 19.96 -14.23
CA MET A 152 -12.79 18.76 -13.88
C MET A 152 -11.37 19.08 -13.41
N ASN A 153 -10.71 20.05 -14.06
CA ASN A 153 -9.38 20.50 -13.61
C ASN A 153 -9.44 21.15 -12.22
N ALA A 154 -10.47 21.98 -11.96
CA ALA A 154 -10.65 22.58 -10.64
C ALA A 154 -10.95 21.51 -9.57
N GLU A 155 -11.77 20.52 -9.89
CA GLU A 155 -12.06 19.42 -8.97
C GLU A 155 -10.84 18.52 -8.70
N ARG A 156 -10.08 18.19 -9.75
CA ARG A 156 -8.82 17.45 -9.61
C ARG A 156 -7.81 18.20 -8.75
N ASN A 157 -7.66 19.50 -8.98
CA ASN A 157 -6.77 20.34 -8.19
C ASN A 157 -7.23 20.40 -6.72
N LYS A 158 -8.52 20.55 -6.47
CA LYS A 158 -9.08 20.50 -5.11
C LYS A 158 -8.81 19.17 -4.42
N ARG A 159 -9.05 18.05 -5.12
CA ARG A 159 -8.78 16.70 -4.57
C ARG A 159 -7.29 16.49 -4.31
N ALA A 160 -6.42 16.96 -5.22
CA ALA A 160 -4.97 16.87 -5.05
C ALA A 160 -4.50 17.65 -3.81
N LEU A 161 -5.00 18.88 -3.62
CA LEU A 161 -4.67 19.70 -2.46
C LEU A 161 -5.15 19.09 -1.14
N ILE A 162 -6.35 18.50 -1.12
CA ILE A 162 -6.87 17.81 0.06
C ILE A 162 -6.01 16.59 0.38
N LEU A 163 -5.70 15.77 -0.63
CA LEU A 163 -4.88 14.57 -0.45
C LEU A 163 -3.46 14.91 0.02
N GLU A 164 -2.87 15.98 -0.52
CA GLU A 164 -1.55 16.49 -0.09
C GLU A 164 -1.59 16.95 1.37
N ALA A 165 -2.61 17.71 1.77
CA ALA A 165 -2.77 18.16 3.14
C ALA A 165 -3.01 16.98 4.12
N GLU A 166 -3.79 15.99 3.73
CA GLU A 166 -4.00 14.76 4.51
C GLU A 166 -2.73 13.94 4.65
N ALA A 167 -1.97 13.79 3.54
CA ALA A 167 -0.70 13.09 3.54
C ALA A 167 0.34 13.78 4.43
N GLN A 168 0.42 15.13 4.36
CA GLN A 168 1.30 15.91 5.22
C GLN A 168 0.92 15.75 6.70
N LYS A 169 -0.36 15.88 7.02
CA LYS A 169 -0.87 15.66 8.39
C LYS A 169 -0.51 14.27 8.90
N GLN A 170 -0.72 13.23 8.09
CA GLN A 170 -0.40 11.86 8.48
C GLN A 170 1.09 11.65 8.68
N SER A 171 1.91 12.25 7.81
CA SER A 171 3.37 12.26 7.95
C SER A 171 3.81 12.90 9.25
N ASP A 172 3.29 14.09 9.57
CA ASP A 172 3.63 14.82 10.80
C ASP A 172 3.24 14.05 12.05
N ILE A 173 2.05 13.42 12.04
CA ILE A 173 1.60 12.55 13.15
C ILE A 173 2.57 11.37 13.31
N THR A 174 2.88 10.66 12.23
CA THR A 174 3.77 9.48 12.28
C THR A 174 5.17 9.86 12.76
N VAL A 175 5.70 11.00 12.32
CA VAL A 175 7.00 11.53 12.79
C VAL A 175 6.95 11.89 14.28
N ALA A 176 5.86 12.53 14.72
CA ALA A 176 5.70 12.89 16.13
C ALA A 176 5.57 11.66 17.04
N GLU A 177 4.80 10.66 16.61
CA GLU A 177 4.69 9.37 17.30
C GLU A 177 6.02 8.63 17.36
N GLY A 178 6.75 8.56 16.25
CA GLY A 178 8.08 7.95 16.20
C GLY A 178 9.09 8.66 17.13
N LYS A 179 9.07 9.99 17.18
CA LYS A 179 9.92 10.75 18.13
C LYS A 179 9.53 10.48 19.58
N LYS A 180 8.24 10.42 19.89
CA LYS A 180 7.76 10.10 21.23
C LYS A 180 8.21 8.69 21.66
N GLU A 181 8.03 7.70 20.80
CA GLU A 181 8.42 6.32 21.06
C GLU A 181 9.94 6.18 21.26
N ALA A 182 10.72 6.83 20.38
CA ALA A 182 12.18 6.86 20.51
C ALA A 182 12.63 7.50 21.86
N ALA A 183 12.02 8.60 22.26
CA ALA A 183 12.34 9.24 23.55
C ALA A 183 11.97 8.38 24.76
N ILE A 184 10.85 7.64 24.69
CA ILE A 184 10.46 6.70 25.75
C ILE A 184 11.47 5.56 25.83
N LEU A 185 11.82 4.94 24.71
CA LEU A 185 12.79 3.84 24.65
C LEU A 185 14.18 4.28 25.14
N GLU A 186 14.61 5.48 24.80
CA GLU A 186 15.87 6.04 25.26
C GLU A 186 15.87 6.24 26.79
N ALA A 187 14.78 6.81 27.35
CA ALA A 187 14.64 6.99 28.79
C ALA A 187 14.57 5.66 29.56
N GLU A 188 13.88 4.66 29.02
CA GLU A 188 13.81 3.32 29.58
C GLU A 188 15.19 2.63 29.54
N ALA A 189 15.90 2.72 28.45
CA ALA A 189 17.25 2.16 28.29
C ALA A 189 18.24 2.83 29.26
N GLU A 190 18.18 4.16 29.44
CA GLU A 190 19.02 4.88 30.38
C GLU A 190 18.70 4.47 31.84
N SER A 191 17.42 4.35 32.19
CA SER A 191 16.98 3.88 33.50
C SER A 191 17.46 2.47 33.79
N GLU A 192 17.29 1.55 32.81
CA GLU A 192 17.75 0.17 32.95
C GLU A 192 19.27 0.08 33.07
N ALA A 193 20.01 0.86 32.28
CA ALA A 193 21.46 0.95 32.35
C ALA A 193 21.95 1.44 33.72
N LYS A 194 21.27 2.46 34.30
CA LYS A 194 21.58 2.94 35.64
C LYS A 194 21.33 1.87 36.72
N ILE A 195 20.19 1.18 36.63
CA ILE A 195 19.85 0.10 37.58
C ILE A 195 20.89 -1.05 37.44
N ARG A 196 21.23 -1.47 36.27
CA ARG A 196 22.22 -2.54 36.05
C ARG A 196 23.60 -2.15 36.54
N ARG A 197 24.04 -0.88 36.37
CA ARG A 197 25.29 -0.36 36.89
C ARG A 197 25.28 -0.38 38.41
N ALA A 198 24.22 0.16 39.06
CA ALA A 198 24.12 0.15 40.50
C ALA A 198 24.08 -1.26 41.10
N GLN A 199 23.40 -2.19 40.46
CA GLN A 199 23.40 -3.60 40.87
C GLN A 199 24.78 -4.24 40.74
N GLY A 200 25.50 -3.94 39.66
CA GLY A 200 26.88 -4.39 39.42
C GLY A 200 27.83 -3.85 40.49
N GLU A 201 27.76 -2.57 40.78
CA GLU A 201 28.56 -1.93 41.85
C GLU A 201 28.26 -2.50 43.23
N ALA A 202 26.97 -2.68 43.58
CA ALA A 202 26.59 -3.29 44.84
C ALA A 202 27.09 -4.73 44.98
N LYS A 203 27.03 -5.51 43.91
CA LYS A 203 27.55 -6.87 43.87
C LYS A 203 29.07 -6.89 43.99
N ALA A 204 29.77 -6.01 43.29
CA ALA A 204 31.23 -5.88 43.39
C ALA A 204 31.67 -5.47 44.82
N ILE A 205 31.00 -4.50 45.43
CA ILE A 205 31.27 -4.09 46.82
C ILE A 205 31.05 -5.26 47.78
N LYS A 206 29.96 -6.04 47.60
CA LYS A 206 29.66 -7.20 48.42
C LYS A 206 30.76 -8.30 48.30
N GLU A 207 31.13 -8.62 47.07
CA GLU A 207 32.17 -9.60 46.80
C GLU A 207 33.55 -9.19 47.38
N VAL A 208 33.89 -7.89 47.24
CA VAL A 208 35.10 -7.33 47.84
C VAL A 208 35.06 -7.40 49.37
N ALA A 209 33.90 -7.07 49.97
CA ALA A 209 33.73 -7.14 51.43
C ALA A 209 33.80 -8.58 51.96
N GLU A 210 33.19 -9.54 51.25
CA GLU A 210 33.27 -10.95 51.59
C GLU A 210 34.71 -11.51 51.45
N ALA A 211 35.42 -11.09 50.37
CA ALA A 211 36.82 -11.43 50.17
C ALA A 211 37.71 -10.90 51.29
N LYS A 212 37.51 -9.62 51.72
CA LYS A 212 38.24 -9.02 52.82
C LYS A 212 37.90 -9.68 54.19
N ALA A 213 36.63 -10.04 54.40
CA ALA A 213 36.26 -10.76 55.62
C ALA A 213 36.94 -12.12 55.71
N LYS A 214 36.99 -12.88 54.61
CA LYS A 214 37.72 -14.15 54.52
C LYS A 214 39.23 -13.99 54.71
N GLU A 215 39.81 -12.94 54.13
CA GLU A 215 41.21 -12.61 54.32
C GLU A 215 41.52 -12.35 55.81
N ILE A 216 40.71 -11.53 56.49
CA ILE A 216 40.84 -11.24 57.90
C ILE A 216 40.69 -12.52 58.72
N GLU A 217 39.68 -13.35 58.43
CA GLU A 217 39.44 -14.61 59.12
C GLU A 217 40.62 -15.59 58.97
N MET A 218 41.17 -15.71 57.76
CA MET A 218 42.36 -16.52 57.52
C MET A 218 43.61 -15.99 58.26
N VAL A 219 43.81 -14.65 58.24
CA VAL A 219 44.92 -14.03 58.92
C VAL A 219 44.83 -14.20 60.44
N TYR A 220 43.62 -13.92 61.01
CA TYR A 220 43.39 -14.14 62.44
C TYR A 220 43.45 -15.60 62.86
N GLY A 221 42.93 -16.49 62.00
CA GLY A 221 43.04 -17.97 62.19
C GLY A 221 44.50 -18.45 62.23
N ALA A 222 45.32 -17.97 61.29
CA ALA A 222 46.74 -18.26 61.25
C ALA A 222 47.52 -17.68 62.42
N MET A 223 47.19 -16.44 62.86
CA MET A 223 47.78 -15.82 64.04
C MET A 223 47.45 -16.59 65.31
N LYS A 224 46.19 -17.03 65.48
CA LYS A 224 45.75 -17.79 66.63
C LYS A 224 46.39 -19.19 66.70
N ALA A 225 46.65 -19.81 65.57
CA ALA A 225 47.28 -21.13 65.47
C ALA A 225 48.80 -21.10 65.75
N SER A 226 49.46 -19.98 65.44
CA SER A 226 50.94 -19.89 65.53
C SER A 226 51.45 -19.38 66.90
N LYS A 227 50.61 -19.15 67.95
CA LYS A 227 51.00 -18.62 69.25
C LYS A 227 51.94 -17.42 69.05
N PRO A 228 51.44 -16.22 68.78
CA PRO A 228 52.24 -15.09 68.35
C PRO A 228 53.26 -14.67 69.43
N ASP A 229 54.53 -14.66 69.06
CA ASP A 229 55.59 -14.10 69.85
C ASP A 229 55.45 -12.56 69.87
N GLU A 230 55.82 -11.91 70.97
CA GLU A 230 55.68 -10.46 71.13
C GLU A 230 56.34 -9.66 70.00
N LYS A 231 57.38 -10.20 69.39
CA LYS A 231 58.08 -9.62 68.25
C LYS A 231 57.25 -9.62 66.96
N LEU A 232 56.32 -10.60 66.75
CA LEU A 232 55.48 -10.70 65.59
C LEU A 232 54.33 -9.67 65.63
N VAL A 233 53.83 -9.38 66.83
CA VAL A 233 52.84 -8.34 67.07
C VAL A 233 53.41 -6.94 66.81
N GLN A 234 54.68 -6.71 67.25
CA GLN A 234 55.39 -5.45 66.97
C GLN A 234 55.65 -5.27 65.45
N LEU A 235 55.99 -6.34 64.72
CA LEU A 235 56.21 -6.25 63.26
C LEU A 235 54.94 -5.95 62.50
N LYS A 236 53.78 -6.51 62.89
CA LYS A 236 52.48 -6.23 62.30
C LYS A 236 51.96 -4.83 62.66
N SER A 237 52.27 -4.31 63.83
CA SER A 237 51.92 -2.93 64.16
C SER A 237 52.71 -1.91 63.33
N LEU A 238 53.97 -2.20 63.03
CA LEU A 238 54.80 -1.40 62.12
C LEU A 238 54.31 -1.47 60.64
N GLU A 239 53.83 -2.62 60.23
CA GLU A 239 53.28 -2.80 58.87
C GLU A 239 51.96 -2.02 58.74
N ALA A 240 51.09 -2.05 59.75
CA ALA A 240 49.85 -1.25 59.78
C ALA A 240 50.13 0.27 59.80
N LEU A 241 51.17 0.71 60.56
CA LEU A 241 51.63 2.11 60.57
C LEU A 241 52.18 2.53 59.23
N LYS A 242 52.89 1.64 58.50
CA LYS A 242 53.39 1.94 57.16
C LYS A 242 52.27 2.08 56.12
N GLU A 243 51.19 1.33 56.30
CA GLU A 243 50.02 1.43 55.43
C GLU A 243 49.20 2.74 55.68
N VAL A 244 49.05 3.12 56.94
CA VAL A 244 48.44 4.39 57.32
C VAL A 244 49.29 5.61 56.86
N ALA A 245 50.64 5.48 56.86
CA ALA A 245 51.54 6.49 56.36
C ALA A 245 51.55 6.67 54.84
N LYS A 246 51.02 5.70 54.09
CA LYS A 246 50.84 5.79 52.61
C LYS A 246 49.56 6.52 52.17
N GLY A 247 48.62 6.76 53.08
CA GLY A 247 47.42 7.52 52.80
C GLY A 247 47.69 9.02 52.68
N ASP A 248 46.97 9.69 51.75
CA ASP A 248 47.12 11.11 51.45
C ASP A 248 46.79 12.09 52.62
N ALA A 249 46.53 11.59 53.82
CA ALA A 249 46.18 12.42 54.99
C ALA A 249 47.42 12.72 55.83
N ASN A 250 47.95 13.89 55.72
CA ASN A 250 49.18 14.36 56.39
C ASN A 250 49.12 14.55 57.92
N LYS A 251 48.11 14.03 58.63
CA LYS A 251 48.01 14.11 60.08
C LYS A 251 47.60 12.81 60.74
N VAL A 252 48.55 12.10 61.29
CA VAL A 252 48.32 10.86 62.06
C VAL A 252 48.34 11.20 63.55
N PHE A 253 47.20 11.05 64.23
CA PHE A 253 47.10 11.12 65.68
C PHE A 253 47.47 9.81 66.34
N ILE A 254 48.64 9.71 66.92
CA ILE A 254 49.08 8.51 67.60
C ILE A 254 48.76 8.66 69.10
N PRO A 255 48.00 7.75 69.74
CA PRO A 255 47.75 7.77 71.14
C PRO A 255 49.07 7.67 71.99
N PHE A 256 49.17 8.36 73.10
CA PHE A 256 50.38 8.50 73.88
C PHE A 256 51.00 7.15 74.35
N ASP A 257 50.20 6.13 74.51
CA ASP A 257 50.62 4.80 74.90
C ASP A 257 51.44 4.05 73.82
N ALA A 258 51.28 4.44 72.56
CA ALA A 258 52.03 3.84 71.45
C ALA A 258 53.37 4.51 71.20
N THR A 259 53.61 5.69 71.76
CA THR A 259 54.89 6.45 71.55
C THR A 259 56.05 5.83 72.38
N SER A 260 55.78 5.08 73.45
CA SER A 260 56.81 4.37 74.23
C SER A 260 57.44 3.23 73.44
N ALA A 261 56.68 2.57 72.54
CA ALA A 261 57.16 1.52 71.66
C ALA A 261 57.92 2.07 70.38
N LEU A 262 57.60 3.29 70.02
CA LEU A 262 58.25 3.99 68.84
C LEU A 262 59.56 4.68 69.23
N SER A 263 59.70 5.11 70.48
CA SER A 263 60.93 5.77 70.94
C SER A 263 62.15 4.80 71.02
N SER A 264 61.91 3.50 71.13
CA SER A 264 62.97 2.48 71.09
C SER A 264 63.53 2.20 69.69
N LEU A 265 62.95 2.72 68.65
CA LEU A 265 63.28 2.40 67.25
C LEU A 265 63.90 3.51 66.40
N GLY A 266 64.23 4.68 67.00
CA GLY A 266 64.94 5.76 66.25
C GLY A 266 64.21 6.32 65.02
N ALA A 267 63.04 5.78 64.70
CA ALA A 267 62.30 6.06 63.45
C ALA A 267 61.61 7.45 63.42
N VAL A 268 61.33 8.05 64.62
CA VAL A 268 60.69 9.35 64.74
C VAL A 268 61.59 10.48 64.30
N LYS A 269 62.92 10.28 64.39
CA LYS A 269 63.92 11.30 64.01
C LYS A 269 64.04 11.48 62.49
N GLU A 270 63.67 10.45 61.73
CA GLU A 270 63.80 10.49 60.29
C GLU A 270 62.52 11.03 59.63
N ILE A 271 61.37 10.84 60.25
CA ILE A 271 60.07 11.37 59.76
C ILE A 271 59.98 12.88 59.97
N LEU A 272 60.55 13.38 61.13
CA LEU A 272 60.59 14.83 61.46
C LEU A 272 61.65 15.61 60.66
N LYS A 273 62.64 14.94 60.05
CA LYS A 273 63.72 15.58 59.29
C LYS A 273 63.36 15.86 57.82
N ASN A 274 62.24 15.33 57.37
CA ASN A 274 61.78 15.49 55.97
C ASN A 274 60.77 16.68 55.81
N ASP A 275 60.36 17.32 56.89
CA ASP A 275 59.38 18.44 56.82
C ASP A 275 60.03 19.81 56.71
N ASP A 276 61.41 19.90 56.76
CA ASP A 276 62.14 21.16 56.58
C ASP A 276 62.65 21.43 55.11
N LYS A 277 62.13 20.68 54.16
CA LYS A 277 62.44 20.95 52.75
C LYS A 277 61.17 20.91 51.88
N LYS A 278 60.26 21.82 52.09
CA LYS A 278 59.49 22.46 51.04
C LYS A 278 58.83 23.73 51.55
#